data_298ddb1b4202fc78d1f534600bf31c5f
#
_entry.id   298ddb1b4202fc78d1f534600bf31c5f
#
_cell.length_a   1.000
_cell.length_b   1.000
_cell.length_c   1.000
_cell.angle_alpha   90.00
_cell.angle_beta   90.00
_cell.angle_gamma   90.00
#
_symmetry.space_group_name_H-M   'P 1'
#
loop_
_entity.id
_entity.type
_entity.pdbx_description
1 polymer ?
#
loop_
_entity_poly.entity_id
_entity_poly.type
_entity_poly.pdbx_seq_one_letter_code
_entity_poly.pdbx_strand_id
1 'polypeptide(L)'
;MILLFSQDQFEYTTDIIFEWIQHLGGNARRINGKELIENKHTILFSDNLNDCEFNDINPSQVNAIWYRRWLNSEYTLNRNKKVNSYLRKEFYALTQYFFSCFQENKWYNRHDYFQEFLSKTEQLSIAKEVGFKIPDTLITNNKKELVTFFKKHGSIIVKPISDVESFYDKPTKKLMGTFTARITEDYIKEKIPTFFFPSLFQAEIKKKYELRIFYDKGDCYPMAIFSSKNEKTAVDFRQYDNQLPNRNIPFKLTPKEENKIKKFMEKSNLETGSLDIICSEDNELIFLEVNPLGQFGMVSNPCNYYIEKKIAKNLIQKDHENK
;
A
#
# COMPACT_ATOMS: atom_id res chain seq x y z
N MET A 1 4.76 18.97 19.10
CA MET A 1 4.73 17.50 19.39
C MET A 1 4.39 16.75 18.09
N ILE A 2 5.00 15.58 17.88
CA ILE A 2 4.76 14.70 16.73
C ILE A 2 3.73 13.63 17.11
N LEU A 3 2.70 13.40 16.30
CA LEU A 3 1.78 12.27 16.44
C LEU A 3 2.01 11.20 15.38
N LEU A 4 1.98 9.94 15.81
CA LEU A 4 2.05 8.78 14.94
C LEU A 4 0.73 8.01 15.04
N PHE A 5 -0.11 8.10 14.02
CA PHE A 5 -1.35 7.35 13.94
C PHE A 5 -1.11 5.97 13.34
N SER A 6 -1.50 4.93 14.06
CA SER A 6 -1.20 3.56 13.70
C SER A 6 -2.27 2.55 14.15
N GLN A 7 -1.98 1.28 13.95
CA GLN A 7 -2.70 0.15 14.55
C GLN A 7 -1.78 -0.57 15.54
N ASP A 8 -2.39 -1.31 16.47
CA ASP A 8 -1.69 -1.98 17.57
C ASP A 8 -0.92 -3.25 17.19
N GLN A 9 -1.32 -3.93 16.11
CA GLN A 9 -0.72 -5.20 15.70
C GLN A 9 -0.15 -5.12 14.29
N PHE A 10 0.93 -5.87 14.04
CA PHE A 10 1.56 -6.03 12.74
C PHE A 10 2.00 -4.72 12.06
N GLU A 11 2.43 -3.72 12.84
CA GLU A 11 2.90 -2.42 12.31
C GLU A 11 4.26 -2.00 12.88
N TYR A 12 5.27 -2.82 12.62
CA TYR A 12 6.67 -2.57 13.01
C TYR A 12 7.26 -1.29 12.42
N THR A 13 6.72 -0.84 11.29
CA THR A 13 7.21 0.37 10.61
C THR A 13 7.04 1.59 11.49
N THR A 14 5.90 1.69 12.19
CA THR A 14 5.62 2.78 13.13
C THR A 14 6.54 2.70 14.35
N ASP A 15 6.80 1.49 14.87
CA ASP A 15 7.69 1.31 16.03
C ASP A 15 9.09 1.83 15.71
N ILE A 16 9.66 1.44 14.58
CA ILE A 16 11.01 1.85 14.18
C ILE A 16 11.10 3.36 13.97
N ILE A 17 10.08 3.98 13.35
CA ILE A 17 10.06 5.45 13.19
C ILE A 17 9.97 6.14 14.54
N PHE A 18 9.13 5.64 15.47
CA PHE A 18 9.00 6.17 16.81
C PHE A 18 10.34 6.12 17.56
N GLU A 19 11.03 4.99 17.52
CA GLU A 19 12.35 4.82 18.12
C GLU A 19 13.39 5.78 17.52
N TRP A 20 13.39 5.96 16.19
CA TRP A 20 14.28 6.94 15.55
C TRP A 20 13.97 8.37 15.97
N ILE A 21 12.68 8.76 16.11
CA ILE A 21 12.32 10.10 16.58
C ILE A 21 12.86 10.32 18.00
N GLN A 22 12.67 9.36 18.91
CA GLN A 22 13.18 9.43 20.28
C GLN A 22 14.71 9.48 20.30
N HIS A 23 15.39 8.62 19.55
CA HIS A 23 16.85 8.60 19.47
C HIS A 23 17.43 9.93 18.95
N LEU A 24 16.73 10.62 18.06
CA LEU A 24 17.11 11.92 17.52
C LEU A 24 16.66 13.10 18.40
N GLY A 25 16.10 12.86 19.59
CA GLY A 25 15.68 13.88 20.54
C GLY A 25 14.31 14.53 20.24
N GLY A 26 13.53 13.97 19.33
CA GLY A 26 12.18 14.43 19.04
C GLY A 26 11.16 13.99 20.09
N ASN A 27 10.09 14.78 20.25
CA ASN A 27 8.98 14.45 21.14
C ASN A 27 7.81 13.89 20.32
N ALA A 28 7.58 12.59 20.44
CA ALA A 28 6.51 11.90 19.71
C ALA A 28 5.58 11.10 20.63
N ARG A 29 4.33 10.97 20.20
CA ARG A 29 3.32 10.06 20.79
C ARG A 29 2.70 9.21 19.71
N ARG A 30 2.57 7.90 19.95
CA ARG A 30 1.83 6.98 19.11
C ARG A 30 0.41 6.82 19.62
N ILE A 31 -0.55 6.80 18.72
CA ILE A 31 -1.97 6.53 18.97
C ILE A 31 -2.43 5.46 18.00
N ASN A 32 -3.05 4.42 18.53
CA ASN A 32 -3.63 3.37 17.70
C ASN A 32 -5.16 3.55 17.63
N GLY A 33 -5.74 3.25 16.47
CA GLY A 33 -7.17 3.49 16.25
C GLY A 33 -8.10 2.81 17.25
N LYS A 34 -7.71 1.65 17.81
CA LYS A 34 -8.49 0.99 18.86
C LYS A 34 -8.62 1.83 20.14
N GLU A 35 -7.68 2.72 20.41
CA GLU A 35 -7.73 3.58 21.59
C GLU A 35 -8.94 4.53 21.57
N LEU A 36 -9.42 4.90 20.37
CA LEU A 36 -10.70 5.60 20.19
C LEU A 36 -11.92 4.80 20.65
N ILE A 37 -11.78 3.49 20.86
CA ILE A 37 -12.87 2.59 21.22
C ILE A 37 -12.73 2.14 22.69
N GLU A 38 -11.51 1.81 23.09
CA GLU A 38 -11.23 1.14 24.37
C GLU A 38 -11.02 2.12 25.52
N ASN A 39 -10.49 3.32 25.23
CA ASN A 39 -10.23 4.33 26.26
C ASN A 39 -11.45 5.22 26.50
N LYS A 40 -11.51 5.83 27.69
CA LYS A 40 -12.56 6.79 28.00
C LYS A 40 -12.22 8.14 27.34
N HIS A 41 -13.06 8.58 26.43
CA HIS A 41 -12.93 9.88 25.78
C HIS A 41 -14.16 10.71 25.98
N THR A 42 -13.96 12.01 25.97
CA THR A 42 -15.04 12.97 25.83
C THR A 42 -14.68 13.90 24.69
N ILE A 43 -15.46 13.89 23.63
CA ILE A 43 -15.40 14.88 22.58
C ILE A 43 -16.53 15.85 22.85
N LEU A 44 -16.18 17.09 23.22
CA LEU A 44 -17.15 18.14 23.44
C LEU A 44 -17.27 18.98 22.18
N PHE A 45 -18.46 19.05 21.61
CA PHE A 45 -18.78 20.02 20.59
C PHE A 45 -19.13 21.34 21.29
N SER A 46 -18.32 22.36 21.09
CA SER A 46 -18.63 23.71 21.51
C SER A 46 -18.68 24.64 20.29
N ASP A 47 -19.09 25.89 20.49
CA ASP A 47 -19.09 26.92 19.43
C ASP A 47 -17.67 27.20 18.90
N ASN A 48 -16.62 26.74 19.60
CA ASN A 48 -15.23 26.78 19.20
C ASN A 48 -14.75 25.38 18.79
N LEU A 49 -14.59 25.13 17.50
CA LEU A 49 -14.04 23.87 16.93
C LEU A 49 -12.65 23.49 17.49
N ASN A 50 -11.99 24.39 18.22
CA ASN A 50 -10.66 24.16 18.81
C ASN A 50 -10.69 23.41 20.14
N ASP A 51 -11.86 23.10 20.70
CA ASP A 51 -12.01 22.45 22.01
C ASP A 51 -12.09 20.92 21.92
N CYS A 52 -11.58 20.34 20.83
CA CYS A 52 -11.47 18.89 20.70
C CYS A 52 -10.28 18.39 21.53
N GLU A 53 -10.54 17.84 22.70
CA GLU A 53 -9.53 17.11 23.49
C GLU A 53 -9.72 15.60 23.33
N PHE A 54 -8.64 14.93 23.02
CA PHE A 54 -8.61 13.49 22.87
C PHE A 54 -7.41 12.92 23.64
N ASN A 55 -7.63 12.13 24.68
CA ASN A 55 -6.56 11.52 25.49
C ASN A 55 -5.46 12.52 25.89
N ASP A 56 -5.82 13.66 26.44
CA ASP A 56 -4.89 14.74 26.80
C ASP A 56 -4.11 15.31 25.61
N ILE A 57 -4.62 15.10 24.39
CA ILE A 57 -4.05 15.69 23.18
C ILE A 57 -4.89 16.89 22.77
N ASN A 58 -4.26 18.04 22.85
CA ASN A 58 -4.79 19.26 22.25
C ASN A 58 -4.26 19.36 20.80
N PRO A 59 -5.12 19.36 19.78
CA PRO A 59 -4.69 19.45 18.37
C PRO A 59 -3.82 20.66 18.08
N SER A 60 -3.98 21.77 18.82
CA SER A 60 -3.15 22.97 18.66
C SER A 60 -1.68 22.75 19.02
N GLN A 61 -1.37 21.79 19.87
CA GLN A 61 0.00 21.47 20.30
C GLN A 61 0.69 20.44 19.38
N VAL A 62 -0.04 19.91 18.41
CA VAL A 62 0.48 18.97 17.43
C VAL A 62 1.01 19.74 16.24
N ASN A 63 2.25 19.48 15.84
CA ASN A 63 2.95 20.19 14.77
C ASN A 63 3.32 19.29 13.59
N ALA A 64 3.42 17.99 13.82
CA ALA A 64 3.66 17.01 12.75
C ALA A 64 2.87 15.73 13.01
N ILE A 65 2.30 15.15 11.95
CA ILE A 65 1.50 13.94 12.02
C ILE A 65 1.96 12.99 10.94
N TRP A 66 2.21 11.75 11.32
CA TRP A 66 2.47 10.67 10.40
C TRP A 66 1.39 9.60 10.53
N TYR A 67 0.76 9.25 9.42
CA TYR A 67 -0.30 8.26 9.34
C TYR A 67 0.20 7.01 8.63
N ARG A 68 -0.01 5.85 9.24
CA ARG A 68 0.37 4.61 8.60
C ARG A 68 -0.79 3.67 8.40
N ARG A 69 -1.54 3.44 9.42
CA ARG A 69 -2.77 2.63 9.49
C ARG A 69 -3.58 3.14 10.66
N TRP A 70 -4.76 2.60 10.89
CA TRP A 70 -5.58 3.10 11.98
C TRP A 70 -6.21 1.99 12.81
N LEU A 71 -7.11 1.21 12.23
CA LEU A 71 -7.76 0.09 12.88
C LEU A 71 -7.58 -1.16 12.06
N ASN A 72 -7.16 -2.26 12.70
CA ASN A 72 -7.05 -3.54 12.05
C ASN A 72 -8.41 -3.98 11.48
N SER A 73 -8.44 -4.45 10.23
CA SER A 73 -9.65 -4.94 9.56
C SER A 73 -10.30 -6.11 10.30
N GLU A 74 -9.50 -6.92 11.01
CA GLU A 74 -9.96 -8.06 11.79
C GLU A 74 -10.50 -7.67 13.18
N TYR A 75 -10.30 -6.42 13.63
CA TYR A 75 -10.80 -5.97 14.92
C TYR A 75 -12.34 -6.04 14.95
N THR A 76 -12.88 -6.82 15.86
CA THR A 76 -14.31 -7.09 15.94
C THR A 76 -14.95 -6.23 17.04
N LEU A 77 -15.73 -5.24 16.63
CA LEU A 77 -16.49 -4.37 17.55
C LEU A 77 -17.69 -5.08 18.17
N ASN A 78 -18.27 -6.04 17.45
CA ASN A 78 -19.41 -6.83 17.93
C ASN A 78 -19.47 -8.20 17.24
N ARG A 79 -19.84 -9.24 17.98
CA ARG A 79 -20.01 -10.61 17.45
C ARG A 79 -21.12 -10.71 16.40
N ASN A 80 -22.16 -9.90 16.50
CA ASN A 80 -23.21 -9.82 15.48
C ASN A 80 -22.68 -9.05 14.27
N LYS A 81 -22.60 -9.71 13.11
CA LYS A 81 -22.03 -9.12 11.88
C LYS A 81 -22.73 -7.82 11.44
N LYS A 82 -24.07 -7.73 11.55
CA LYS A 82 -24.82 -6.52 11.17
C LYS A 82 -24.49 -5.36 12.11
N VAL A 83 -24.46 -5.63 13.43
CA VAL A 83 -24.10 -4.64 14.45
C VAL A 83 -22.64 -4.23 14.26
N ASN A 84 -21.73 -5.16 14.01
CA ASN A 84 -20.32 -4.86 13.74
C ASN A 84 -20.16 -3.94 12.51
N SER A 85 -20.88 -4.22 11.42
CA SER A 85 -20.85 -3.38 10.23
C SER A 85 -21.38 -1.96 10.50
N TYR A 86 -22.43 -1.82 11.30
CA TYR A 86 -22.94 -0.52 11.73
C TYR A 86 -21.91 0.24 12.60
N LEU A 87 -21.40 -0.41 13.64
CA LEU A 87 -20.41 0.20 14.54
C LEU A 87 -19.12 0.62 13.81
N ARG A 88 -18.71 -0.11 12.78
CA ARG A 88 -17.59 0.31 11.93
C ARG A 88 -17.87 1.61 11.17
N LYS A 89 -19.10 1.84 10.72
CA LYS A 89 -19.49 3.10 10.08
C LYS A 89 -19.48 4.27 11.08
N GLU A 90 -20.00 4.06 12.29
CA GLU A 90 -19.95 5.06 13.37
C GLU A 90 -18.48 5.39 13.74
N PHE A 91 -17.65 4.35 13.93
CA PHE A 91 -16.23 4.53 14.21
C PHE A 91 -15.52 5.29 13.08
N TYR A 92 -15.88 4.99 11.83
CA TYR A 92 -15.34 5.70 10.69
C TYR A 92 -15.71 7.18 10.70
N ALA A 93 -16.97 7.52 10.93
CA ALA A 93 -17.42 8.91 11.03
C ALA A 93 -16.74 9.67 12.18
N LEU A 94 -16.59 9.01 13.35
CA LEU A 94 -15.85 9.55 14.48
C LEU A 94 -14.38 9.80 14.14
N THR A 95 -13.74 8.86 13.44
CA THR A 95 -12.34 8.98 12.99
C THR A 95 -12.15 10.17 12.04
N GLN A 96 -13.07 10.36 11.08
CA GLN A 96 -13.01 11.49 10.16
C GLN A 96 -13.11 12.82 10.90
N TYR A 97 -14.02 12.93 11.85
CA TYR A 97 -14.10 14.11 12.70
C TYR A 97 -12.81 14.33 13.48
N PHE A 98 -12.28 13.30 14.14
CA PHE A 98 -11.04 13.39 14.91
C PHE A 98 -9.87 13.87 14.05
N PHE A 99 -9.72 13.34 12.84
CA PHE A 99 -8.66 13.75 11.92
C PHE A 99 -8.86 15.18 11.40
N SER A 100 -10.10 15.64 11.23
CA SER A 100 -10.41 17.00 10.81
C SER A 100 -10.06 18.07 11.87
N CYS A 101 -9.85 17.67 13.13
CA CYS A 101 -9.38 18.58 14.19
C CYS A 101 -7.93 19.01 13.97
N PHE A 102 -7.17 18.36 13.10
CA PHE A 102 -5.78 18.70 12.81
C PHE A 102 -5.66 19.45 11.50
N GLN A 103 -4.87 20.53 11.48
CA GLN A 103 -4.63 21.33 10.28
C GLN A 103 -3.91 20.48 9.21
N GLU A 104 -4.27 20.68 7.95
CA GLU A 104 -3.78 19.89 6.82
C GLU A 104 -2.25 19.97 6.66
N ASN A 105 -1.65 21.15 6.88
CA ASN A 105 -0.22 21.35 6.79
C ASN A 105 0.61 20.57 7.81
N LYS A 106 -0.01 20.04 8.88
CA LYS A 106 0.66 19.23 9.91
C LYS A 106 0.85 17.77 9.50
N TRP A 107 0.08 17.28 8.53
CA TRP A 107 0.21 15.92 8.05
C TRP A 107 1.48 15.74 7.20
N TYR A 108 2.25 14.71 7.52
CA TYR A 108 3.40 14.31 6.71
C TYR A 108 2.94 13.56 5.46
N ASN A 109 1.96 12.70 5.63
CA ASN A 109 1.30 11.96 4.57
C ASN A 109 -0.21 11.96 4.82
N ARG A 110 -0.98 11.91 3.75
CA ARG A 110 -2.44 11.94 3.83
C ARG A 110 -3.00 10.69 4.50
N HIS A 111 -4.09 10.84 5.23
CA HIS A 111 -4.81 9.73 5.88
C HIS A 111 -5.95 9.17 5.03
N ASP A 112 -6.37 9.89 4.01
CA ASP A 112 -7.53 9.59 3.18
C ASP A 112 -7.22 8.69 1.97
N TYR A 113 -5.96 8.33 1.75
CA TYR A 113 -5.54 7.41 0.68
C TYR A 113 -6.33 6.10 0.63
N PHE A 114 -6.89 5.68 1.76
CA PHE A 114 -7.69 4.46 1.84
C PHE A 114 -9.10 4.59 1.30
N GLN A 115 -9.61 5.80 1.17
CA GLN A 115 -10.99 6.07 0.76
C GLN A 115 -11.10 6.41 -0.71
N GLU A 116 -10.09 7.07 -1.23
CA GLU A 116 -10.00 7.54 -2.61
C GLU A 116 -8.90 6.79 -3.39
N PHE A 117 -8.62 5.55 -2.99
CA PHE A 117 -7.58 4.75 -3.64
C PHE A 117 -7.92 4.50 -5.10
N LEU A 118 -7.00 4.88 -5.98
CA LEU A 118 -7.11 4.62 -7.41
C LEU A 118 -7.15 3.11 -7.68
N SER A 119 -8.16 2.66 -8.39
CA SER A 119 -8.24 1.29 -8.86
C SER A 119 -7.02 0.93 -9.72
N LYS A 120 -6.67 -0.35 -9.83
CA LYS A 120 -5.56 -0.78 -10.68
C LYS A 120 -5.68 -0.31 -12.12
N THR A 121 -6.90 -0.20 -12.64
CA THR A 121 -7.15 0.31 -14.00
C THR A 121 -6.86 1.79 -14.15
N GLU A 122 -7.22 2.60 -13.15
CA GLU A 122 -6.89 4.02 -13.12
C GLU A 122 -5.37 4.22 -12.99
N GLN A 123 -4.71 3.45 -12.12
CA GLN A 123 -3.26 3.47 -11.99
C GLN A 123 -2.56 3.15 -13.33
N LEU A 124 -3.02 2.12 -14.05
CA LEU A 124 -2.49 1.78 -15.37
C LEU A 124 -2.74 2.89 -16.41
N SER A 125 -3.90 3.56 -16.35
CA SER A 125 -4.21 4.69 -17.23
C SER A 125 -3.25 5.86 -16.98
N ILE A 126 -3.07 6.26 -15.74
CA ILE A 126 -2.13 7.33 -15.36
C ILE A 126 -0.69 6.95 -15.73
N ALA A 127 -0.28 5.70 -15.47
CA ALA A 127 1.05 5.23 -15.82
C ALA A 127 1.32 5.36 -17.33
N LYS A 128 0.35 4.96 -18.15
CA LYS A 128 0.43 5.12 -19.61
C LYS A 128 0.54 6.60 -20.01
N GLU A 129 -0.25 7.46 -19.42
CA GLU A 129 -0.27 8.90 -19.69
C GLU A 129 1.08 9.58 -19.40
N VAL A 130 1.76 9.18 -18.31
CA VAL A 130 3.09 9.72 -17.98
C VAL A 130 4.23 9.01 -18.74
N GLY A 131 3.90 8.06 -19.64
CA GLY A 131 4.84 7.42 -20.53
C GLY A 131 5.50 6.15 -20.00
N PHE A 132 4.91 5.47 -19.01
CA PHE A 132 5.26 4.09 -18.70
C PHE A 132 4.66 3.13 -19.74
N LYS A 133 5.37 2.02 -19.99
CA LYS A 133 4.74 0.83 -20.58
C LYS A 133 3.92 0.15 -19.49
N ILE A 134 2.82 -0.47 -19.89
CA ILE A 134 1.93 -1.27 -19.04
C ILE A 134 1.70 -2.62 -19.68
N PRO A 135 1.38 -3.69 -18.94
CA PRO A 135 0.99 -4.95 -19.53
C PRO A 135 -0.33 -4.82 -20.29
N ASP A 136 -0.46 -5.52 -21.44
CA ASP A 136 -1.78 -5.68 -22.06
C ASP A 136 -2.73 -6.28 -21.02
N THR A 137 -3.87 -5.62 -20.81
CA THR A 137 -4.80 -5.94 -19.71
C THR A 137 -6.19 -6.15 -20.27
N LEU A 138 -6.85 -7.23 -19.85
CA LEU A 138 -8.23 -7.59 -20.16
C LEU A 138 -9.03 -7.74 -18.87
N ILE A 139 -10.16 -7.07 -18.78
CA ILE A 139 -11.19 -7.37 -17.77
C ILE A 139 -12.37 -7.97 -18.48
N THR A 140 -12.72 -9.19 -18.13
CA THR A 140 -13.82 -9.91 -18.78
C THR A 140 -14.49 -10.90 -17.85
N ASN A 141 -15.73 -11.24 -18.16
CA ASN A 141 -16.49 -12.37 -17.63
C ASN A 141 -16.88 -13.37 -18.75
N ASN A 142 -16.29 -13.22 -19.92
CA ASN A 142 -16.62 -14.01 -21.12
C ASN A 142 -15.42 -14.90 -21.50
N LYS A 143 -15.65 -16.22 -21.49
CA LYS A 143 -14.60 -17.20 -21.83
C LYS A 143 -14.07 -17.06 -23.27
N LYS A 144 -14.89 -16.64 -24.22
CA LYS A 144 -14.45 -16.47 -25.63
C LYS A 144 -13.39 -15.36 -25.72
N GLU A 145 -13.63 -14.22 -25.06
CA GLU A 145 -12.68 -13.10 -25.02
C GLU A 145 -11.38 -13.50 -24.32
N LEU A 146 -11.48 -14.25 -23.22
CA LEU A 146 -10.31 -14.77 -22.52
C LEU A 146 -9.47 -15.71 -23.39
N VAL A 147 -10.11 -16.62 -24.15
CA VAL A 147 -9.42 -17.52 -25.10
C VAL A 147 -8.72 -16.71 -26.19
N THR A 148 -9.37 -15.66 -26.71
CA THR A 148 -8.77 -14.78 -27.72
C THR A 148 -7.54 -14.07 -27.19
N PHE A 149 -7.64 -13.54 -25.97
CA PHE A 149 -6.53 -12.89 -25.28
C PHE A 149 -5.38 -13.86 -25.00
N PHE A 150 -5.68 -15.08 -24.53
CA PHE A 150 -4.67 -16.12 -24.33
C PHE A 150 -3.93 -16.48 -25.62
N LYS A 151 -4.67 -16.70 -26.74
CA LYS A 151 -4.07 -17.01 -28.04
C LYS A 151 -3.15 -15.89 -28.55
N LYS A 152 -3.50 -14.62 -28.27
CA LYS A 152 -2.69 -13.46 -28.66
C LYS A 152 -1.35 -13.43 -27.92
N HIS A 153 -1.33 -13.74 -26.61
CA HIS A 153 -0.18 -13.53 -25.75
C HIS A 153 0.60 -14.81 -25.38
N GLY A 154 -0.01 -15.97 -25.53
CA GLY A 154 0.59 -17.29 -25.21
C GLY A 154 0.72 -17.58 -23.72
N SER A 155 0.99 -16.58 -22.91
CA SER A 155 1.03 -16.70 -21.45
C SER A 155 0.34 -15.50 -20.80
N ILE A 156 -0.56 -15.77 -19.86
CA ILE A 156 -1.33 -14.75 -19.14
C ILE A 156 -1.38 -15.05 -17.63
N ILE A 157 -1.60 -14.01 -16.85
CA ILE A 157 -1.82 -14.09 -15.41
C ILE A 157 -3.20 -13.54 -15.07
N VAL A 158 -3.77 -14.05 -13.98
CA VAL A 158 -4.95 -13.47 -13.32
C VAL A 158 -4.52 -12.84 -12.00
N LYS A 159 -5.09 -11.70 -11.67
CA LYS A 159 -4.88 -11.03 -10.39
C LYS A 159 -6.17 -10.36 -9.91
N PRO A 160 -6.32 -10.09 -8.59
CA PRO A 160 -7.47 -9.36 -8.09
C PRO A 160 -7.52 -7.95 -8.69
N ILE A 161 -8.72 -7.46 -8.96
CA ILE A 161 -8.95 -6.06 -9.37
C ILE A 161 -8.69 -5.13 -8.17
N SER A 162 -9.11 -5.55 -6.98
CA SER A 162 -8.82 -4.90 -5.69
C SER A 162 -7.46 -5.34 -5.13
N ASP A 163 -7.22 -5.07 -3.87
CA ASP A 163 -6.03 -5.55 -3.17
C ASP A 163 -6.03 -7.06 -2.95
N VAL A 164 -4.83 -7.59 -2.68
CA VAL A 164 -4.67 -8.99 -2.29
C VAL A 164 -5.29 -9.19 -0.91
N GLU A 165 -6.22 -10.12 -0.82
CA GLU A 165 -6.81 -10.55 0.44
C GLU A 165 -6.44 -11.98 0.76
N SER A 166 -6.33 -12.28 2.05
CA SER A 166 -6.17 -13.65 2.55
C SER A 166 -7.34 -13.96 3.46
N PHE A 167 -7.92 -15.14 3.29
CA PHE A 167 -9.01 -15.62 4.12
C PHE A 167 -8.80 -17.08 4.50
N TYR A 168 -9.26 -17.42 5.69
CA TYR A 168 -9.21 -18.81 6.17
C TYR A 168 -10.45 -19.56 5.71
N ASP A 169 -10.25 -20.55 4.85
CA ASP A 169 -11.32 -21.45 4.41
C ASP A 169 -11.56 -22.53 5.46
N LYS A 170 -12.65 -22.42 6.22
CA LYS A 170 -12.99 -23.34 7.30
C LYS A 170 -13.17 -24.80 6.85
N PRO A 171 -13.86 -25.08 5.72
CA PRO A 171 -14.03 -26.45 5.21
C PRO A 171 -12.71 -27.15 4.91
N THR A 172 -11.79 -26.48 4.21
CA THR A 172 -10.50 -27.07 3.82
C THR A 172 -9.39 -26.86 4.85
N LYS A 173 -9.63 -26.05 5.91
CA LYS A 173 -8.65 -25.66 6.93
C LYS A 173 -7.38 -25.03 6.32
N LYS A 174 -7.51 -24.33 5.19
CA LYS A 174 -6.39 -23.69 4.49
C LYS A 174 -6.53 -22.17 4.49
N LEU A 175 -5.39 -21.50 4.58
CA LEU A 175 -5.31 -20.08 4.28
C LEU A 175 -5.30 -19.93 2.76
N MET A 176 -6.32 -19.24 2.24
CA MET A 176 -6.47 -18.93 0.82
C MET A 176 -6.04 -17.48 0.62
N GLY A 177 -5.32 -17.20 -0.46
CA GLY A 177 -4.91 -15.85 -0.82
C GLY A 177 -5.23 -15.54 -2.28
N THR A 178 -5.60 -14.31 -2.57
CA THR A 178 -5.88 -13.83 -3.93
C THR A 178 -4.60 -13.36 -4.63
N PHE A 179 -3.56 -14.21 -4.63
CA PHE A 179 -2.29 -13.90 -5.29
C PHE A 179 -2.38 -13.94 -6.82
N THR A 180 -1.42 -13.30 -7.47
CA THR A 180 -1.24 -13.42 -8.93
C THR A 180 -0.94 -14.88 -9.29
N ALA A 181 -1.69 -15.42 -10.27
CA ALA A 181 -1.52 -16.78 -10.73
C ALA A 181 -1.45 -16.85 -12.26
N ARG A 182 -0.58 -17.73 -12.78
CA ARG A 182 -0.54 -18.05 -14.21
C ARG A 182 -1.74 -18.89 -14.61
N ILE A 183 -2.34 -18.59 -15.74
CA ILE A 183 -3.46 -19.33 -16.32
C ILE A 183 -2.96 -20.11 -17.53
N THR A 184 -3.20 -21.42 -17.52
CA THR A 184 -2.86 -22.32 -18.63
C THR A 184 -4.04 -22.50 -19.57
N GLU A 185 -3.78 -22.94 -20.80
CA GLU A 185 -4.82 -23.22 -21.78
C GLU A 185 -5.79 -24.31 -21.29
N ASP A 186 -5.25 -25.37 -20.67
CA ASP A 186 -6.06 -26.46 -20.12
C ASP A 186 -6.96 -25.95 -18.97
N TYR A 187 -6.44 -25.07 -18.11
CA TYR A 187 -7.26 -24.47 -17.06
C TYR A 187 -8.43 -23.65 -17.65
N ILE A 188 -8.17 -22.89 -18.73
CA ILE A 188 -9.23 -22.15 -19.43
C ILE A 188 -10.28 -23.10 -19.99
N LYS A 189 -9.85 -24.20 -20.65
CA LYS A 189 -10.75 -25.15 -21.28
C LYS A 189 -11.62 -25.90 -20.26
N GLU A 190 -10.99 -26.44 -19.21
CA GLU A 190 -11.61 -27.38 -18.30
C GLU A 190 -12.25 -26.75 -17.06
N LYS A 191 -11.69 -25.67 -16.54
CA LYS A 191 -12.07 -25.13 -15.22
C LYS A 191 -12.84 -23.83 -15.31
N ILE A 192 -12.64 -23.02 -16.35
CA ILE A 192 -13.35 -21.74 -16.47
C ILE A 192 -14.68 -21.95 -17.16
N PRO A 193 -15.82 -21.62 -16.53
CA PRO A 193 -17.14 -21.70 -17.15
C PRO A 193 -17.31 -20.65 -18.27
N THR A 194 -18.39 -20.79 -19.05
CA THR A 194 -18.69 -19.84 -20.16
C THR A 194 -18.81 -18.41 -19.67
N PHE A 195 -19.45 -18.23 -18.50
CA PHE A 195 -19.53 -16.96 -17.79
C PHE A 195 -18.98 -17.14 -16.35
N PHE A 196 -18.19 -16.17 -15.91
CA PHE A 196 -17.58 -16.13 -14.59
C PHE A 196 -17.63 -14.70 -14.05
N PHE A 197 -17.24 -14.50 -12.81
CA PHE A 197 -17.18 -13.14 -12.25
C PHE A 197 -16.17 -12.29 -13.02
N PRO A 198 -16.46 -11.01 -13.36
CA PRO A 198 -15.52 -10.14 -14.05
C PRO A 198 -14.16 -10.16 -13.36
N SER A 199 -13.15 -10.59 -14.09
CA SER A 199 -11.79 -10.82 -13.56
C SER A 199 -10.76 -10.12 -14.43
N LEU A 200 -9.65 -9.72 -13.82
CA LEU A 200 -8.55 -9.02 -14.47
C LEU A 200 -7.47 -10.02 -14.89
N PHE A 201 -7.20 -10.03 -16.20
CA PHE A 201 -6.12 -10.80 -16.82
C PHE A 201 -5.08 -9.86 -17.42
N GLN A 202 -3.83 -10.25 -17.37
CA GLN A 202 -2.74 -9.50 -17.99
C GLN A 202 -1.83 -10.45 -18.80
N ALA A 203 -1.24 -9.93 -19.87
CA ALA A 203 -0.15 -10.61 -20.55
C ALA A 203 1.00 -10.81 -19.54
N GLU A 204 1.52 -12.02 -19.46
CA GLU A 204 2.68 -12.29 -18.60
C GLU A 204 3.94 -11.68 -19.23
N ILE A 205 4.65 -10.87 -18.46
CA ILE A 205 5.88 -10.22 -18.89
C ILE A 205 7.07 -11.08 -18.47
N LYS A 206 7.88 -11.50 -19.44
CA LYS A 206 9.18 -12.11 -19.17
C LYS A 206 10.11 -11.07 -18.57
N LYS A 207 10.56 -11.32 -17.36
CA LYS A 207 11.31 -10.33 -16.57
C LYS A 207 12.75 -10.74 -16.34
N LYS A 208 13.66 -9.77 -16.39
CA LYS A 208 15.03 -9.90 -15.88
C LYS A 208 15.06 -9.78 -14.37
N TYR A 209 14.34 -8.77 -13.86
CA TYR A 209 14.17 -8.48 -12.43
C TYR A 209 12.93 -7.61 -12.24
N GLU A 210 12.52 -7.46 -11.00
CA GLU A 210 11.49 -6.51 -10.59
C GLU A 210 12.13 -5.34 -9.86
N LEU A 211 11.54 -4.16 -9.94
CA LEU A 211 11.89 -3.01 -9.14
C LEU A 211 10.77 -2.76 -8.13
N ARG A 212 11.12 -2.78 -6.86
CA ARG A 212 10.30 -2.24 -5.78
C ARG A 212 10.87 -0.88 -5.42
N ILE A 213 10.09 0.17 -5.63
CA ILE A 213 10.55 1.54 -5.43
C ILE A 213 9.68 2.19 -4.36
N PHE A 214 10.26 2.50 -3.21
CA PHE A 214 9.58 3.36 -2.27
C PHE A 214 9.80 4.81 -2.69
N TYR A 215 8.70 5.56 -2.78
CA TYR A 215 8.69 6.99 -3.08
C TYR A 215 8.28 7.76 -1.84
N ASP A 216 9.03 8.81 -1.50
CA ASP A 216 8.75 9.69 -0.38
C ASP A 216 9.00 11.14 -0.79
N LYS A 217 7.93 11.89 -1.04
CA LYS A 217 7.95 13.35 -1.29
C LYS A 217 9.01 13.81 -2.31
N GLY A 218 9.17 13.08 -3.39
CA GLY A 218 10.12 13.39 -4.46
C GLY A 218 11.36 12.52 -4.48
N ASP A 219 11.69 11.83 -3.39
CA ASP A 219 12.82 10.90 -3.33
C ASP A 219 12.39 9.49 -3.71
N CYS A 220 13.20 8.83 -4.55
CA CYS A 220 13.01 7.44 -4.95
C CYS A 220 14.04 6.54 -4.27
N TYR A 221 13.58 5.43 -3.69
CA TYR A 221 14.42 4.40 -3.05
C TYR A 221 14.20 3.07 -3.79
N PRO A 222 14.89 2.84 -4.91
CA PRO A 222 14.66 1.66 -5.74
C PRO A 222 15.51 0.46 -5.30
N MET A 223 14.86 -0.71 -5.29
CA MET A 223 15.49 -2.02 -5.07
C MET A 223 15.18 -2.94 -6.23
N ALA A 224 16.19 -3.62 -6.76
CA ALA A 224 16.01 -4.68 -7.74
C ALA A 224 15.88 -6.04 -7.04
N ILE A 225 14.87 -6.82 -7.45
CA ILE A 225 14.53 -8.15 -6.93
C ILE A 225 14.71 -9.16 -8.05
N PHE A 226 15.62 -10.12 -7.88
CA PHE A 226 15.86 -11.17 -8.85
C PHE A 226 15.05 -12.42 -8.50
N SER A 227 13.78 -12.43 -8.90
CA SER A 227 12.81 -13.48 -8.59
C SER A 227 12.62 -14.52 -9.71
N SER A 228 13.15 -14.27 -10.92
CA SER A 228 12.87 -15.08 -12.11
C SER A 228 13.43 -16.51 -12.07
N LYS A 229 14.46 -16.77 -11.26
CA LYS A 229 15.12 -18.09 -11.16
C LYS A 229 14.44 -19.06 -10.20
N ASN A 230 13.51 -18.62 -9.39
CA ASN A 230 12.77 -19.44 -8.44
C ASN A 230 11.32 -19.58 -8.91
N GLU A 231 10.87 -20.79 -9.21
CA GLU A 231 9.53 -21.07 -9.74
C GLU A 231 8.41 -20.53 -8.85
N LYS A 232 8.59 -20.54 -7.51
CA LYS A 232 7.61 -19.97 -6.58
C LYS A 232 7.44 -18.47 -6.74
N THR A 233 8.54 -17.74 -6.92
CA THR A 233 8.56 -16.28 -6.96
C THR A 233 8.56 -15.72 -8.37
N ALA A 234 8.68 -16.59 -9.38
CA ALA A 234 8.78 -16.19 -10.78
C ALA A 234 7.58 -15.37 -11.28
N VAL A 235 6.37 -15.68 -10.81
CA VAL A 235 5.14 -14.95 -11.17
C VAL A 235 4.90 -13.78 -10.21
N ASP A 236 5.01 -14.04 -8.91
CA ASP A 236 4.77 -13.05 -7.84
C ASP A 236 5.84 -13.21 -6.76
N PHE A 237 6.74 -12.23 -6.61
CA PHE A 237 7.85 -12.28 -5.66
C PHE A 237 7.38 -12.34 -4.20
N ARG A 238 6.11 -11.99 -3.93
CA ARG A 238 5.49 -12.03 -2.59
C ARG A 238 5.19 -13.47 -2.12
N GLN A 239 5.22 -14.44 -3.04
CA GLN A 239 5.17 -15.87 -2.68
C GLN A 239 6.54 -16.33 -2.16
N TYR A 240 6.90 -15.84 -1.00
CA TYR A 240 8.24 -15.94 -0.43
C TYR A 240 8.73 -17.39 -0.31
N ASP A 241 9.98 -17.63 -0.71
CA ASP A 241 10.66 -18.89 -0.50
C ASP A 241 11.79 -18.71 0.53
N ASN A 242 11.53 -19.22 1.75
CA ASN A 242 12.52 -19.12 2.83
C ASN A 242 13.76 -20.01 2.63
N GLN A 243 13.69 -21.02 1.76
CA GLN A 243 14.81 -21.91 1.48
C GLN A 243 15.73 -21.34 0.39
N LEU A 244 15.12 -20.62 -0.57
CA LEU A 244 15.85 -19.97 -1.65
C LEU A 244 15.37 -18.51 -1.80
N PRO A 245 15.81 -17.61 -0.90
CA PRO A 245 15.36 -16.22 -0.91
C PRO A 245 15.83 -15.49 -2.17
N ASN A 246 15.01 -14.55 -2.65
CA ASN A 246 15.36 -13.71 -3.77
C ASN A 246 16.58 -12.83 -3.44
N ARG A 247 17.47 -12.64 -4.40
CA ARG A 247 18.54 -11.65 -4.29
C ARG A 247 17.95 -10.25 -4.46
N ASN A 248 18.19 -9.38 -3.48
CA ASN A 248 17.76 -7.98 -3.47
C ASN A 248 18.99 -7.08 -3.44
N ILE A 249 19.05 -6.06 -4.28
CA ILE A 249 20.14 -5.10 -4.33
C ILE A 249 19.64 -3.67 -4.55
N PRO A 250 20.37 -2.65 -4.07
CA PRO A 250 20.12 -1.27 -4.43
C PRO A 250 20.14 -1.10 -5.96
N PHE A 251 19.27 -0.26 -6.47
CA PHE A 251 19.21 0.07 -7.88
C PHE A 251 19.36 1.59 -8.08
N LYS A 252 19.84 2.02 -9.23
CA LYS A 252 19.92 3.43 -9.58
C LYS A 252 19.06 3.71 -10.79
N LEU A 253 18.03 4.52 -10.60
CA LEU A 253 17.19 5.04 -11.67
C LEU A 253 17.92 6.11 -12.47
N THR A 254 17.58 6.24 -13.73
CA THR A 254 17.98 7.39 -14.52
C THR A 254 17.11 8.61 -14.17
N PRO A 255 17.57 9.84 -14.38
CA PRO A 255 16.75 11.05 -14.16
C PRO A 255 15.42 11.04 -14.92
N LYS A 256 15.37 10.40 -16.09
CA LYS A 256 14.16 10.24 -16.89
C LYS A 256 13.14 9.32 -16.22
N GLU A 257 13.60 8.23 -15.62
CA GLU A 257 12.77 7.28 -14.89
C GLU A 257 12.24 7.91 -13.59
N GLU A 258 13.10 8.55 -12.82
CA GLU A 258 12.68 9.29 -11.61
C GLU A 258 11.62 10.35 -11.95
N ASN A 259 11.79 11.11 -13.02
CA ASN A 259 10.82 12.11 -13.44
C ASN A 259 9.47 11.48 -13.84
N LYS A 260 9.47 10.30 -14.47
CA LYS A 260 8.22 9.57 -14.75
C LYS A 260 7.50 9.16 -13.46
N ILE A 261 8.25 8.67 -12.47
CA ILE A 261 7.71 8.30 -11.17
C ILE A 261 7.11 9.52 -10.47
N LYS A 262 7.84 10.63 -10.42
CA LYS A 262 7.35 11.89 -9.83
C LYS A 262 6.04 12.34 -10.47
N LYS A 263 5.98 12.40 -11.80
CA LYS A 263 4.75 12.75 -12.53
C LYS A 263 3.60 11.79 -12.27
N PHE A 264 3.88 10.50 -12.15
CA PHE A 264 2.87 9.51 -11.80
C PHE A 264 2.32 9.77 -10.40
N MET A 265 3.18 9.97 -9.42
CA MET A 265 2.79 10.22 -8.02
C MET A 265 2.00 11.53 -7.88
N GLU A 266 2.43 12.59 -8.56
CA GLU A 266 1.72 13.88 -8.63
C GLU A 266 0.30 13.72 -9.21
N LYS A 267 0.17 13.06 -10.39
CA LYS A 267 -1.12 12.84 -11.02
C LYS A 267 -2.04 11.92 -10.21
N SER A 268 -1.45 11.00 -9.47
CA SER A 268 -2.16 10.10 -8.56
C SER A 268 -2.48 10.76 -7.21
N ASN A 269 -2.07 12.00 -7.00
CA ASN A 269 -2.18 12.73 -5.73
C ASN A 269 -1.58 11.96 -4.54
N LEU A 270 -0.44 11.29 -4.76
CA LEU A 270 0.26 10.48 -3.79
C LEU A 270 1.60 11.11 -3.39
N GLU A 271 1.78 11.38 -2.11
CA GLU A 271 3.05 11.90 -1.56
C GLU A 271 4.03 10.78 -1.20
N THR A 272 3.51 9.61 -0.85
CA THR A 272 4.29 8.42 -0.50
C THR A 272 3.68 7.18 -1.13
N GLY A 273 4.48 6.14 -1.33
CA GLY A 273 3.99 4.86 -1.85
C GLY A 273 5.09 3.93 -2.29
N SER A 274 4.75 2.67 -2.49
CA SER A 274 5.66 1.68 -3.07
C SER A 274 5.17 1.27 -4.45
N LEU A 275 5.99 1.52 -5.47
CA LEU A 275 5.71 1.14 -6.85
C LEU A 275 6.31 -0.23 -7.15
N ASP A 276 5.58 -1.04 -7.91
CA ASP A 276 6.04 -2.29 -8.48
C ASP A 276 6.19 -2.12 -10.02
N ILE A 277 7.40 -2.34 -10.50
CA ILE A 277 7.78 -2.19 -11.91
C ILE A 277 8.58 -3.42 -12.34
N ILE A 278 8.31 -3.97 -13.52
CA ILE A 278 9.10 -5.05 -14.11
C ILE A 278 10.12 -4.45 -15.09
N CYS A 279 11.36 -4.90 -15.02
CA CYS A 279 12.30 -4.77 -16.12
C CYS A 279 12.20 -6.02 -17.01
N SER A 280 11.69 -5.85 -18.25
CA SER A 280 11.56 -6.93 -19.21
C SER A 280 12.92 -7.43 -19.75
N GLU A 281 12.92 -8.54 -20.48
CA GLU A 281 14.11 -9.06 -21.17
C GLU A 281 14.70 -8.03 -22.16
N ASP A 282 13.86 -7.14 -22.70
CA ASP A 282 14.25 -6.05 -23.61
C ASP A 282 14.70 -4.78 -22.88
N ASN A 283 14.90 -4.82 -21.56
CA ASN A 283 15.27 -3.68 -20.70
C ASN A 283 14.21 -2.55 -20.64
N GLU A 284 12.95 -2.88 -20.85
CA GLU A 284 11.86 -1.93 -20.74
C GLU A 284 11.26 -1.95 -19.34
N LEU A 285 11.03 -0.78 -18.76
CA LEU A 285 10.35 -0.64 -17.48
C LEU A 285 8.83 -0.64 -17.70
N ILE A 286 8.18 -1.65 -17.15
CA ILE A 286 6.74 -1.90 -17.27
C ILE A 286 6.11 -1.72 -15.91
N PHE A 287 5.26 -0.71 -15.76
CA PHE A 287 4.54 -0.40 -14.52
C PHE A 287 3.48 -1.45 -14.24
N LEU A 288 3.39 -1.87 -12.98
CA LEU A 288 2.36 -2.82 -12.53
C LEU A 288 1.32 -2.17 -11.62
N GLU A 289 1.77 -1.59 -10.51
CA GLU A 289 0.90 -0.98 -9.50
C GLU A 289 1.68 -0.06 -8.55
N VAL A 290 0.97 0.80 -7.81
CA VAL A 290 1.47 1.51 -6.63
C VAL A 290 0.62 1.14 -5.43
N ASN A 291 1.26 0.93 -4.29
CA ASN A 291 0.63 0.77 -3.00
C ASN A 291 0.95 2.00 -2.13
N PRO A 292 0.00 2.87 -1.82
CA PRO A 292 0.22 4.09 -1.03
C PRO A 292 0.75 3.81 0.37
N LEU A 293 0.33 2.68 0.98
CA LEU A 293 0.85 2.19 2.26
C LEU A 293 2.02 1.23 2.11
N GLY A 294 2.67 1.23 0.97
CA GLY A 294 3.73 0.30 0.66
C GLY A 294 4.72 0.12 1.82
N GLN A 295 5.00 -1.13 2.16
CA GLN A 295 6.00 -1.45 3.18
C GLN A 295 7.38 -1.10 2.65
N PHE A 296 8.05 -0.16 3.29
CA PHE A 296 9.39 0.28 2.88
C PHE A 296 10.52 -0.45 3.61
N GLY A 297 10.27 -1.09 4.74
CA GLY A 297 11.28 -1.88 5.45
C GLY A 297 11.93 -2.97 4.57
N MET A 298 11.13 -3.60 3.68
CA MET A 298 11.63 -4.57 2.72
C MET A 298 12.60 -3.97 1.67
N VAL A 299 12.59 -2.65 1.47
CA VAL A 299 13.51 -1.91 0.60
C VAL A 299 14.63 -1.31 1.42
N SER A 300 14.29 -0.70 2.55
CA SER A 300 15.23 0.02 3.42
C SER A 300 16.34 -0.90 3.95
N ASN A 301 15.96 -2.06 4.51
CA ASN A 301 16.92 -2.94 5.17
C ASN A 301 17.92 -3.59 4.21
N PRO A 302 17.53 -4.27 3.11
CA PRO A 302 18.48 -4.91 2.22
C PRO A 302 19.38 -3.93 1.47
N CYS A 303 18.89 -2.69 1.27
CA CYS A 303 19.59 -1.66 0.50
C CYS A 303 20.32 -0.64 1.37
N ASN A 304 20.24 -0.72 2.69
CA ASN A 304 20.84 0.24 3.65
C ASN A 304 20.42 1.70 3.36
N TYR A 305 19.15 1.91 3.00
CA TYR A 305 18.65 3.25 2.67
C TYR A 305 18.32 4.08 3.91
N TYR A 306 18.08 3.44 5.06
CA TYR A 306 17.70 4.10 6.32
C TYR A 306 16.48 5.03 6.15
N ILE A 307 15.47 4.56 5.42
CA ILE A 307 14.25 5.33 5.10
C ILE A 307 13.55 5.76 6.39
N GLU A 308 13.48 4.88 7.39
CA GLU A 308 12.90 5.13 8.70
C GLU A 308 13.53 6.35 9.38
N LYS A 309 14.87 6.40 9.37
CA LYS A 309 15.63 7.52 9.93
C LYS A 309 15.38 8.82 9.16
N LYS A 310 15.22 8.75 7.84
CA LYS A 310 14.93 9.94 7.01
C LYS A 310 13.54 10.47 7.31
N ILE A 311 12.51 9.60 7.36
CA ILE A 311 11.15 9.98 7.73
C ILE A 311 11.12 10.59 9.14
N ALA A 312 11.82 10.00 10.12
CA ALA A 312 11.92 10.54 11.48
C ALA A 312 12.53 11.95 11.50
N LYS A 313 13.63 12.18 10.74
CA LYS A 313 14.23 13.52 10.60
C LYS A 313 13.26 14.53 9.98
N ASN A 314 12.56 14.15 8.93
CA ASN A 314 11.61 15.02 8.26
C ASN A 314 10.42 15.37 9.17
N LEU A 315 9.97 14.43 10.01
CA LEU A 315 8.93 14.67 11.00
C LEU A 315 9.40 15.64 12.11
N ILE A 316 10.63 15.50 12.58
CA ILE A 316 11.24 16.42 13.56
C ILE A 316 11.38 17.82 12.97
N GLN A 317 11.85 17.92 11.73
CA GLN A 317 11.94 19.18 11.03
C GLN A 317 10.55 19.85 10.91
N LYS A 318 9.55 19.09 10.48
CA LYS A 318 8.16 19.57 10.37
C LYS A 318 7.59 20.01 11.74
N ASP A 319 7.91 19.31 12.84
CA ASP A 319 7.53 19.75 14.19
C ASP A 319 8.17 21.09 14.57
N HIS A 320 9.38 21.35 14.11
CA HIS A 320 10.06 22.64 14.35
C HIS A 320 9.50 23.78 13.50
N GLU A 321 9.18 23.51 12.23
CA GLU A 321 8.64 24.51 11.30
C GLU A 321 7.23 24.98 11.67
N ASN A 322 6.45 24.15 12.36
CA ASN A 322 5.08 24.44 12.76
C ASN A 322 4.94 24.89 14.24
N LYS A 323 6.05 25.08 14.98
CA LYS A 323 6.07 25.69 16.31
C LYS A 323 5.87 27.18 16.25
#